data_f80e76d5e18bb3adb82436a086f1a654
#
_entry.id   f80e76d5e18bb3adb82436a086f1a654
#
_cell.length_a   1.000
_cell.length_b   1.000
_cell.length_c   1.000
_cell.angle_alpha   90.00
_cell.angle_beta   90.00
_cell.angle_gamma   90.00
#
_symmetry.space_group_name_H-M   'P 1'
#
loop_
_entity.id
_entity.type
_entity.pdbx_description
1 polymer ?
#
loop_
_entity_poly.entity_id
_entity_poly.type
_entity_poly.pdbx_seq_one_letter_code
_entity_poly.pdbx_strand_id
1 'polypeptide(L)'
;MTREDYLNAGVEALRPIFAVHNSPLPANIRVSTGTPSTFKRTGILGETFPDTSSVDGFFNIFISPTVDDPVRVFEVLVNQLCRCTSGALSYKSNAYVGIAILMGLTCGSNWAHAKGDSTFAEKYVDIIAELGEYPHGAVSMATTTTQTTRMLKAVCECLGTDPKNQYTVRLTQKWALKGMPICPLCDASMTLTAGV
;
A
#
# COMPACT_ATOMS: atom_id res chain seq x y z
N MET A 1 -8.11 -25.11 7.08
CA MET A 1 -7.19 -24.35 6.20
C MET A 1 -7.01 -22.96 6.79
N THR A 2 -5.79 -22.47 6.91
CA THR A 2 -5.51 -21.07 7.29
C THR A 2 -5.55 -20.18 6.05
N ARG A 3 -5.54 -18.82 6.24
CA ARG A 3 -5.40 -17.89 5.11
C ARG A 3 -4.10 -18.11 4.35
N GLU A 4 -3.03 -18.37 5.08
CA GLU A 4 -1.71 -18.65 4.51
C GLU A 4 -1.71 -19.94 3.70
N ASP A 5 -2.37 -21.00 4.17
CA ASP A 5 -2.52 -22.25 3.41
C ASP A 5 -3.27 -22.01 2.09
N TYR A 6 -4.37 -21.26 2.14
CA TYR A 6 -5.16 -20.89 0.96
C TYR A 6 -4.31 -20.11 -0.05
N LEU A 7 -3.62 -19.08 0.41
CA LEU A 7 -2.80 -18.21 -0.43
C LEU A 7 -1.62 -18.99 -1.06
N ASN A 8 -0.95 -19.84 -0.28
CA ASN A 8 0.16 -20.65 -0.80
C ASN A 8 -0.34 -21.73 -1.78
N ALA A 9 -1.48 -22.36 -1.53
CA ALA A 9 -2.12 -23.25 -2.50
C ALA A 9 -2.48 -22.50 -3.80
N GLY A 10 -2.97 -21.26 -3.69
CA GLY A 10 -3.21 -20.40 -4.86
C GLY A 10 -1.94 -20.09 -5.65
N VAL A 11 -0.80 -19.87 -5.00
CA VAL A 11 0.50 -19.70 -5.68
C VAL A 11 0.85 -20.95 -6.49
N GLU A 12 0.73 -22.14 -5.87
CA GLU A 12 1.07 -23.40 -6.55
C GLU A 12 0.15 -23.67 -7.75
N ALA A 13 -1.15 -23.41 -7.62
CA ALA A 13 -2.10 -23.53 -8.72
C ALA A 13 -1.81 -22.55 -9.89
N LEU A 14 -1.24 -21.38 -9.58
CA LEU A 14 -0.91 -20.36 -10.59
C LEU A 14 0.42 -20.61 -11.30
N ARG A 15 1.35 -21.42 -10.74
CA ARG A 15 2.68 -21.69 -11.35
C ARG A 15 2.59 -22.13 -12.81
N PRO A 16 1.76 -23.13 -13.20
CA PRO A 16 1.66 -23.56 -14.59
C PRO A 16 1.13 -22.45 -15.50
N ILE A 17 0.21 -21.62 -15.04
CA ILE A 17 -0.36 -20.52 -15.84
C ILE A 17 0.72 -19.47 -16.15
N PHE A 18 1.49 -19.05 -15.14
CA PHE A 18 2.59 -18.13 -15.35
C PHE A 18 3.68 -18.71 -16.28
N ALA A 19 3.96 -20.01 -16.18
CA ALA A 19 4.93 -20.69 -17.04
C ALA A 19 4.51 -20.70 -18.51
N VAL A 20 3.23 -20.94 -18.80
CA VAL A 20 2.69 -20.91 -20.19
C VAL A 20 2.87 -19.51 -20.82
N HIS A 21 2.83 -18.45 -20.03
CA HIS A 21 3.04 -17.08 -20.49
C HIS A 21 4.52 -16.64 -20.47
N ASN A 22 5.47 -17.58 -20.44
CA ASN A 22 6.93 -17.32 -20.37
C ASN A 22 7.34 -16.40 -19.20
N SER A 23 6.63 -16.47 -18.11
CA SER A 23 6.86 -15.68 -16.90
C SER A 23 6.83 -16.57 -15.65
N PRO A 24 7.71 -17.60 -15.57
CA PRO A 24 7.65 -18.57 -14.48
C PRO A 24 7.82 -17.90 -13.12
N LEU A 25 7.01 -18.32 -12.15
CA LEU A 25 7.12 -17.85 -10.78
C LEU A 25 8.43 -18.34 -10.13
N PRO A 26 9.14 -17.46 -9.39
CA PRO A 26 10.28 -17.90 -8.58
C PRO A 26 9.89 -19.05 -7.63
N ALA A 27 10.83 -19.95 -7.32
CA ALA A 27 10.58 -21.04 -6.39
C ALA A 27 10.40 -20.53 -4.95
N ASN A 28 11.11 -19.47 -4.60
CA ASN A 28 11.26 -18.92 -3.25
C ASN A 28 10.23 -17.81 -2.98
N ILE A 29 8.94 -18.11 -3.07
CA ILE A 29 7.85 -17.19 -2.72
C ILE A 29 7.23 -17.62 -1.40
N ARG A 30 6.96 -16.66 -0.53
CA ARG A 30 6.21 -16.81 0.72
C ARG A 30 5.06 -15.79 0.73
N VAL A 31 3.84 -16.27 0.92
CA VAL A 31 2.66 -15.42 1.04
C VAL A 31 2.11 -15.50 2.44
N SER A 32 1.80 -14.35 3.01
CA SER A 32 1.22 -14.22 4.34
C SER A 32 0.11 -13.17 4.35
N THR A 33 -0.77 -13.28 5.33
CA THR A 33 -1.76 -12.23 5.57
C THR A 33 -1.11 -11.11 6.39
N GLY A 34 -1.19 -9.87 5.89
CA GLY A 34 -0.62 -8.73 6.57
C GLY A 34 -1.07 -7.41 5.96
N THR A 35 -1.04 -6.35 6.76
CA THR A 35 -1.39 -5.01 6.26
C THR A 35 -0.20 -4.41 5.51
N PRO A 36 -0.36 -4.08 4.22
CA PRO A 36 0.69 -3.39 3.47
C PRO A 36 1.16 -2.11 4.17
N SER A 37 2.45 -1.82 4.09
CA SER A 37 3.09 -0.70 4.80
C SER A 37 2.45 0.66 4.49
N THR A 38 1.93 0.81 3.27
CA THR A 38 1.31 2.06 2.79
C THR A 38 -0.22 2.05 2.84
N PHE A 39 -0.84 0.98 3.35
CA PHE A 39 -2.30 0.77 3.34
C PHE A 39 -3.09 1.98 3.83
N LYS A 40 -2.75 2.53 5.00
CA LYS A 40 -3.46 3.68 5.61
C LYS A 40 -3.49 4.92 4.72
N ARG A 41 -2.50 5.10 3.88
CA ARG A 41 -2.36 6.25 2.99
C ARG A 41 -2.93 6.00 1.61
N THR A 42 -2.80 4.79 1.09
CA THR A 42 -3.05 4.47 -0.32
C THR A 42 -4.19 3.48 -0.53
N GLY A 43 -4.61 2.73 0.50
CA GLY A 43 -5.61 1.65 0.37
C GLY A 43 -5.12 0.46 -0.46
N ILE A 44 -3.82 0.31 -0.68
CA ILE A 44 -3.25 -0.83 -1.40
C ILE A 44 -3.48 -2.10 -0.60
N LEU A 45 -3.99 -3.14 -1.26
CA LEU A 45 -4.40 -4.40 -0.63
C LEU A 45 -3.32 -5.48 -0.64
N GLY A 46 -2.24 -5.29 -1.39
CA GLY A 46 -1.12 -6.24 -1.44
C GLY A 46 0.22 -5.54 -1.57
N GLU A 47 1.26 -6.14 -1.01
CA GLU A 47 2.63 -5.63 -1.09
C GLU A 47 3.60 -6.79 -1.29
N THR A 48 4.57 -6.59 -2.20
CA THR A 48 5.64 -7.56 -2.48
C THR A 48 6.97 -6.95 -2.10
N PHE A 49 7.71 -7.64 -1.26
CA PHE A 49 9.12 -7.39 -0.97
C PHE A 49 9.98 -8.34 -1.80
N PRO A 50 11.02 -7.82 -2.48
CA PRO A 50 11.90 -8.65 -3.28
C PRO A 50 12.72 -9.62 -2.42
N ASP A 51 13.24 -10.66 -3.05
CA ASP A 51 14.16 -11.63 -2.45
C ASP A 51 15.40 -10.98 -1.82
N THR A 52 15.89 -9.90 -2.44
CA THR A 52 17.01 -9.11 -1.93
C THR A 52 16.72 -8.38 -0.63
N SER A 53 15.46 -8.21 -0.25
CA SER A 53 15.04 -7.61 1.04
C SER A 53 14.98 -8.64 2.18
N SER A 54 15.16 -9.90 1.87
CA SER A 54 15.05 -11.01 2.83
C SER A 54 16.41 -11.69 3.00
N VAL A 55 16.80 -11.96 4.25
CA VAL A 55 18.08 -12.63 4.54
C VAL A 55 18.11 -14.04 3.98
N ASP A 56 16.98 -14.71 3.91
CA ASP A 56 16.80 -16.06 3.38
C ASP A 56 16.52 -16.11 1.87
N GLY A 57 16.54 -14.97 1.17
CA GLY A 57 16.36 -14.88 -0.27
C GLY A 57 14.94 -15.18 -0.76
N PHE A 58 13.92 -15.06 0.09
CA PHE A 58 12.53 -15.25 -0.30
C PHE A 58 11.84 -13.94 -0.71
N PHE A 59 11.05 -13.99 -1.77
CA PHE A 59 10.02 -12.99 -2.00
C PHE A 59 8.96 -13.08 -0.90
N ASN A 60 8.66 -11.98 -0.23
CA ASN A 60 7.60 -11.94 0.77
C ASN A 60 6.43 -11.12 0.24
N ILE A 61 5.27 -11.76 0.15
CA ILE A 61 4.02 -11.14 -0.29
C ILE A 61 3.10 -11.03 0.91
N PHE A 62 2.54 -9.83 1.12
CA PHE A 62 1.51 -9.59 2.12
C PHE A 62 0.19 -9.24 1.43
N ILE A 63 -0.87 -9.98 1.80
CA ILE A 63 -2.25 -9.72 1.35
C ILE A 63 -3.02 -9.16 2.53
N SER A 64 -3.70 -8.04 2.33
CA SER A 64 -4.45 -7.35 3.38
C SER A 64 -5.57 -8.23 3.96
N PRO A 65 -5.71 -8.31 5.29
CA PRO A 65 -6.81 -9.02 5.92
C PRO A 65 -8.18 -8.31 5.79
N THR A 66 -8.23 -7.17 5.11
CA THR A 66 -9.48 -6.41 4.89
C THR A 66 -10.30 -6.93 3.71
N VAL A 67 -9.79 -7.91 2.98
CA VAL A 67 -10.51 -8.58 1.89
C VAL A 67 -10.78 -10.04 2.25
N ASP A 68 -11.97 -10.52 1.90
CA ASP A 68 -12.44 -11.86 2.16
C ASP A 68 -13.20 -12.47 0.96
N ASP A 69 -13.54 -11.68 -0.04
CA ASP A 69 -14.09 -12.20 -1.30
C ASP A 69 -13.01 -12.97 -2.06
N PRO A 70 -13.23 -14.28 -2.38
CA PRO A 70 -12.21 -15.13 -3.00
C PRO A 70 -11.67 -14.58 -4.31
N VAL A 71 -12.53 -14.00 -5.16
CA VAL A 71 -12.13 -13.44 -6.45
C VAL A 71 -11.23 -12.22 -6.21
N ARG A 72 -11.63 -11.35 -5.29
CA ARG A 72 -10.83 -10.15 -4.96
C ARG A 72 -9.49 -10.49 -4.32
N VAL A 73 -9.45 -11.48 -3.42
CA VAL A 73 -8.21 -11.99 -2.84
C VAL A 73 -7.29 -12.51 -3.95
N PHE A 74 -7.86 -13.25 -4.91
CA PHE A 74 -7.11 -13.81 -6.03
C PHE A 74 -6.57 -12.74 -6.98
N GLU A 75 -7.35 -11.71 -7.29
CA GLU A 75 -6.89 -10.53 -8.03
C GLU A 75 -5.66 -9.87 -7.39
N VAL A 76 -5.71 -9.69 -6.06
CA VAL A 76 -4.58 -9.11 -5.31
C VAL A 76 -3.38 -10.05 -5.35
N LEU A 77 -3.58 -11.35 -5.17
CA LEU A 77 -2.51 -12.36 -5.23
C LEU A 77 -1.83 -12.36 -6.62
N VAL A 78 -2.60 -12.47 -7.70
CA VAL A 78 -2.09 -12.45 -9.08
C VAL A 78 -1.31 -11.16 -9.35
N ASN A 79 -1.81 -10.00 -8.89
CA ASN A 79 -1.12 -8.73 -9.02
C ASN A 79 0.27 -8.76 -8.35
N GLN A 80 0.37 -9.29 -7.13
CA GLN A 80 1.66 -9.37 -6.43
C GLN A 80 2.60 -10.40 -7.08
N LEU A 81 2.08 -11.50 -7.60
CA LEU A 81 2.86 -12.50 -8.33
C LEU A 81 3.44 -11.95 -9.65
N CYS A 82 2.69 -11.12 -10.38
CA CYS A 82 3.21 -10.41 -11.55
C CYS A 82 4.42 -9.52 -11.20
N ARG A 83 4.49 -8.98 -9.98
CA ARG A 83 5.67 -8.24 -9.51
C ARG A 83 6.87 -9.15 -9.27
N CYS A 84 6.66 -10.33 -8.72
CA CYS A 84 7.76 -11.29 -8.51
C CYS A 84 8.41 -11.68 -9.84
N THR A 85 7.62 -11.99 -10.89
CA THR A 85 8.13 -12.47 -12.18
C THR A 85 8.76 -11.38 -13.03
N SER A 86 8.29 -10.14 -12.90
CA SER A 86 8.78 -9.03 -13.74
C SER A 86 10.20 -8.56 -13.36
N GLY A 87 10.75 -9.04 -12.24
CA GLY A 87 12.00 -8.50 -11.69
C GLY A 87 11.93 -6.99 -11.39
N ALA A 88 10.77 -6.37 -11.57
CA ALA A 88 10.54 -4.96 -11.40
C ALA A 88 9.72 -4.70 -10.15
N LEU A 89 10.23 -3.89 -9.25
CA LEU A 89 9.51 -3.45 -8.06
C LEU A 89 8.50 -2.35 -8.37
N SER A 90 8.53 -1.79 -9.57
CA SER A 90 7.68 -0.69 -9.99
C SER A 90 6.46 -1.18 -10.77
N TYR A 91 5.27 -0.79 -10.36
CA TYR A 91 4.02 -0.97 -11.10
C TYR A 91 3.95 -0.17 -12.44
N LYS A 92 4.96 0.64 -12.74
CA LYS A 92 5.07 1.40 -13.98
C LYS A 92 5.97 0.72 -15.03
N SER A 93 6.61 -0.38 -14.66
CA SER A 93 7.47 -1.13 -15.56
C SER A 93 6.65 -1.78 -16.68
N ASN A 94 7.09 -1.63 -17.94
CA ASN A 94 6.44 -2.28 -19.10
C ASN A 94 6.43 -3.80 -18.96
N ALA A 95 7.48 -4.40 -18.36
CA ALA A 95 7.55 -5.83 -18.09
C ALA A 95 6.43 -6.26 -17.15
N TYR A 96 6.23 -5.55 -16.03
CA TYR A 96 5.13 -5.82 -15.12
C TYR A 96 3.76 -5.64 -15.79
N VAL A 97 3.54 -4.50 -16.48
CA VAL A 97 2.25 -4.18 -17.12
C VAL A 97 1.88 -5.24 -18.16
N GLY A 98 2.85 -5.67 -18.98
CA GLY A 98 2.63 -6.73 -19.96
C GLY A 98 2.15 -8.05 -19.32
N ILE A 99 2.81 -8.49 -18.26
CA ILE A 99 2.42 -9.71 -17.54
C ILE A 99 1.04 -9.52 -16.87
N ALA A 100 0.79 -8.38 -16.23
CA ALA A 100 -0.47 -8.11 -15.54
C ALA A 100 -1.67 -8.18 -16.50
N ILE A 101 -1.56 -7.61 -17.70
CA ILE A 101 -2.58 -7.69 -18.75
C ILE A 101 -2.78 -9.15 -19.20
N LEU A 102 -1.71 -9.90 -19.44
CA LEU A 102 -1.80 -11.32 -19.81
C LEU A 102 -2.47 -12.16 -18.74
N MET A 103 -2.31 -11.79 -17.47
CA MET A 103 -3.00 -12.43 -16.34
C MET A 103 -4.46 -11.98 -16.16
N GLY A 104 -4.98 -11.09 -17.01
CA GLY A 104 -6.37 -10.61 -16.94
C GLY A 104 -6.55 -9.50 -15.92
N LEU A 105 -5.50 -8.74 -15.61
CA LEU A 105 -5.60 -7.57 -14.75
C LEU A 105 -5.75 -6.29 -15.55
N THR A 106 -6.49 -5.35 -15.01
CA THR A 106 -6.67 -4.00 -15.55
C THR A 106 -6.55 -2.95 -14.43
N CYS A 107 -6.28 -1.70 -14.79
CA CYS A 107 -6.32 -0.59 -13.86
C CYS A 107 -6.81 0.70 -14.54
N GLY A 108 -7.29 1.64 -13.75
CA GLY A 108 -7.58 2.99 -14.24
C GLY A 108 -6.31 3.81 -14.42
N SER A 109 -5.71 4.26 -13.34
CA SER A 109 -4.52 5.13 -13.35
C SER A 109 -3.32 4.57 -12.59
N ASN A 110 -3.53 3.57 -11.75
CA ASN A 110 -2.49 3.04 -10.86
C ASN A 110 -2.59 1.52 -10.72
N TRP A 111 -1.64 0.82 -11.27
CA TRP A 111 -1.54 -0.64 -11.23
C TRP A 111 -1.39 -1.24 -9.82
N ALA A 112 -1.00 -0.44 -8.83
CA ALA A 112 -1.03 -0.90 -7.44
C ALA A 112 -2.45 -1.23 -6.95
N HIS A 113 -3.48 -0.70 -7.61
CA HIS A 113 -4.90 -0.96 -7.37
C HIS A 113 -5.55 -1.79 -8.49
N ALA A 114 -4.76 -2.55 -9.24
CA ALA A 114 -5.29 -3.39 -10.30
C ALA A 114 -6.40 -4.33 -9.81
N LYS A 115 -7.34 -4.58 -10.70
CA LYS A 115 -8.45 -5.50 -10.52
C LYS A 115 -8.49 -6.45 -11.70
N GLY A 116 -9.23 -7.53 -11.55
CA GLY A 116 -9.56 -8.38 -12.69
C GLY A 116 -10.34 -7.60 -13.76
N ASP A 117 -10.10 -7.92 -15.01
CA ASP A 117 -10.96 -7.50 -16.11
C ASP A 117 -12.27 -8.32 -16.11
N SER A 118 -13.12 -8.09 -17.10
CA SER A 118 -14.41 -8.79 -17.22
C SER A 118 -14.30 -10.32 -17.36
N THR A 119 -13.13 -10.84 -17.73
CA THR A 119 -12.88 -12.27 -17.96
C THR A 119 -12.11 -12.93 -16.82
N PHE A 120 -11.61 -12.15 -15.86
CA PHE A 120 -10.75 -12.64 -14.78
C PHE A 120 -11.41 -13.76 -13.97
N ALA A 121 -12.65 -13.56 -13.53
CA ALA A 121 -13.36 -14.54 -12.74
C ALA A 121 -13.57 -15.86 -13.50
N GLU A 122 -13.90 -15.79 -14.79
CA GLU A 122 -14.05 -16.97 -15.64
C GLU A 122 -12.72 -17.69 -15.87
N LYS A 123 -11.64 -16.93 -16.07
CA LYS A 123 -10.29 -17.46 -16.28
C LYS A 123 -9.77 -18.28 -15.10
N TYR A 124 -10.15 -17.93 -13.89
CA TYR A 124 -9.67 -18.57 -12.67
C TYR A 124 -10.74 -19.33 -11.90
N VAL A 125 -11.94 -19.50 -12.48
CA VAL A 125 -13.09 -20.12 -11.81
C VAL A 125 -12.78 -21.51 -11.25
N ASP A 126 -12.11 -22.36 -12.02
CA ASP A 126 -11.79 -23.73 -11.61
C ASP A 126 -10.82 -23.74 -10.43
N ILE A 127 -9.80 -22.89 -10.45
CA ILE A 127 -8.81 -22.78 -9.36
C ILE A 127 -9.48 -22.25 -8.10
N ILE A 128 -10.28 -21.18 -8.23
CA ILE A 128 -10.97 -20.58 -7.09
C ILE A 128 -11.98 -21.58 -6.50
N ALA A 129 -12.68 -22.33 -7.34
CA ALA A 129 -13.61 -23.39 -6.90
C ALA A 129 -12.89 -24.55 -6.19
N GLU A 130 -11.71 -24.97 -6.67
CA GLU A 130 -10.89 -26.01 -6.05
C GLU A 130 -10.36 -25.57 -4.68
N LEU A 131 -9.94 -24.30 -4.57
CA LEU A 131 -9.46 -23.72 -3.30
C LEU A 131 -10.62 -23.55 -2.30
N GLY A 132 -11.85 -23.39 -2.77
CA GLY A 132 -13.05 -23.19 -1.96
C GLY A 132 -13.19 -21.78 -1.41
N GLU A 133 -13.96 -21.64 -0.33
CA GLU A 133 -14.18 -20.36 0.33
C GLU A 133 -12.87 -19.85 0.98
N TYR A 134 -12.63 -18.53 0.87
CA TYR A 134 -11.51 -17.92 1.55
C TYR A 134 -11.72 -17.97 3.07
N PRO A 135 -10.81 -18.59 3.83
CA PRO A 135 -11.02 -18.78 5.26
C PRO A 135 -10.94 -17.45 6.01
N HIS A 136 -11.86 -17.28 6.95
CA HIS A 136 -12.03 -16.10 7.81
C HIS A 136 -12.58 -14.85 7.08
N GLY A 137 -13.44 -14.11 7.76
CA GLY A 137 -14.02 -12.85 7.26
C GLY A 137 -13.03 -11.68 7.27
N ALA A 138 -13.38 -10.62 6.56
CA ALA A 138 -12.58 -9.40 6.48
C ALA A 138 -12.41 -8.74 7.86
N VAL A 139 -11.21 -8.25 8.11
CA VAL A 139 -10.90 -7.43 9.29
C VAL A 139 -11.26 -5.98 9.01
N SER A 140 -12.17 -5.40 9.81
CA SER A 140 -12.43 -3.98 9.76
C SER A 140 -11.26 -3.21 10.35
N MET A 141 -10.59 -2.42 9.52
CA MET A 141 -9.58 -1.48 10.01
C MET A 141 -10.30 -0.27 10.61
N ALA A 142 -10.22 -0.12 11.92
CA ALA A 142 -10.74 1.06 12.59
C ALA A 142 -10.15 2.31 11.94
N THR A 143 -11.01 3.19 11.45
CA THR A 143 -10.62 4.50 10.96
C THR A 143 -9.94 5.23 12.12
N THR A 144 -8.62 5.44 12.02
CA THR A 144 -7.94 6.31 12.96
C THR A 144 -8.63 7.66 12.92
N THR A 145 -9.12 8.10 14.06
CA THR A 145 -9.70 9.43 14.19
C THR A 145 -8.74 10.42 13.54
N THR A 146 -9.20 11.10 12.51
CA THR A 146 -8.40 12.12 11.85
C THR A 146 -8.02 13.15 12.91
N GLN A 147 -6.73 13.41 13.07
CA GLN A 147 -6.27 14.41 14.01
C GLN A 147 -6.87 15.75 13.60
N THR A 148 -7.88 16.21 14.34
CA THR A 148 -8.62 17.44 14.04
C THR A 148 -7.88 18.69 14.55
N THR A 149 -6.91 18.52 15.44
CA THR A 149 -6.11 19.60 15.99
C THR A 149 -4.79 19.73 15.22
N ARG A 150 -4.77 20.51 14.15
CA ARG A 150 -3.50 20.95 13.54
C ARG A 150 -2.84 21.96 14.48
N MET A 151 -1.55 21.77 14.72
CA MET A 151 -0.75 22.78 15.40
C MET A 151 -0.67 24.03 14.53
N LEU A 152 -1.03 25.16 15.10
CA LEU A 152 -0.87 26.47 14.46
C LEU A 152 0.63 26.81 14.32
N LYS A 153 0.95 27.56 13.28
CA LYS A 153 2.31 28.05 13.02
C LYS A 153 2.38 29.52 13.40
N ALA A 154 3.18 29.84 14.40
CA ALA A 154 3.56 31.21 14.72
C ALA A 154 4.93 31.52 14.13
N VAL A 155 5.09 32.68 13.54
CA VAL A 155 6.33 33.13 12.90
C VAL A 155 6.74 34.51 13.42
N CYS A 156 8.04 34.76 13.37
CA CYS A 156 8.60 36.10 13.54
C CYS A 156 9.32 36.49 12.26
N GLU A 157 9.09 37.71 11.81
CA GLU A 157 9.72 38.26 10.59
C GLU A 157 11.01 39.05 10.85
N CYS A 158 11.56 38.99 12.06
CA CYS A 158 12.79 39.71 12.40
C CYS A 158 14.03 39.32 11.54
N LEU A 159 14.00 38.13 10.94
CA LEU A 159 15.01 37.66 9.98
C LEU A 159 14.55 37.79 8.51
N GLY A 160 13.51 38.56 8.27
CA GLY A 160 12.92 38.77 6.95
C GLY A 160 11.66 37.89 6.69
N THR A 161 11.09 38.06 5.50
CA THR A 161 9.84 37.40 5.10
C THR A 161 10.04 36.04 4.41
N ASP A 162 11.30 35.62 4.16
CA ASP A 162 11.59 34.32 3.56
C ASP A 162 11.20 33.20 4.53
N PRO A 163 10.22 32.33 4.17
CA PRO A 163 9.75 31.25 5.04
C PRO A 163 10.84 30.27 5.52
N LYS A 164 11.97 30.19 4.82
CA LYS A 164 13.12 29.34 5.20
C LYS A 164 13.94 29.92 6.33
N ASN A 165 13.92 31.23 6.49
CA ASN A 165 14.74 31.95 7.46
C ASN A 165 13.94 32.44 8.67
N GLN A 166 12.60 32.31 8.66
CA GLN A 166 11.75 32.77 9.75
C GLN A 166 11.90 31.91 11.01
N TYR A 167 12.04 32.52 12.15
CA TYR A 167 11.89 31.80 13.42
C TYR A 167 10.45 31.34 13.60
N THR A 168 10.26 30.03 13.74
CA THR A 168 8.95 29.38 13.68
C THR A 168 8.71 28.53 14.92
N VAL A 169 7.53 28.71 15.56
CA VAL A 169 7.05 27.89 16.67
C VAL A 169 5.72 27.25 16.29
N ARG A 170 5.54 26.00 16.65
CA ARG A 170 4.24 25.30 16.50
C ARG A 170 3.57 25.18 17.87
N LEU A 171 2.31 25.65 17.94
CA LEU A 171 1.53 25.62 19.17
C LEU A 171 0.07 25.23 18.90
N THR A 172 -0.61 24.75 19.92
CA THR A 172 -2.03 24.43 19.81
C THR A 172 -2.89 25.69 19.91
N GLN A 173 -4.09 25.66 19.36
CA GLN A 173 -5.05 26.77 19.47
C GLN A 173 -5.30 27.19 20.93
N LYS A 174 -5.35 26.21 21.85
CA LYS A 174 -5.51 26.47 23.30
C LYS A 174 -4.42 27.41 23.84
N TRP A 175 -3.18 27.22 23.41
CA TRP A 175 -2.07 28.04 23.87
C TRP A 175 -1.98 29.37 23.14
N ALA A 176 -2.29 29.40 21.84
CA ALA A 176 -2.37 30.65 21.08
C ALA A 176 -3.38 31.67 21.68
N LEU A 177 -4.52 31.14 22.16
CA LEU A 177 -5.56 31.99 22.83
C LEU A 177 -5.14 32.49 24.20
N LYS A 178 -4.19 31.83 24.87
CA LYS A 178 -3.66 32.30 26.17
C LYS A 178 -2.56 33.33 26.04
N GLY A 179 -1.88 33.38 24.91
CA GLY A 179 -0.82 34.33 24.60
C GLY A 179 0.06 33.82 23.48
N MET A 180 0.52 34.73 22.64
CA MET A 180 1.46 34.41 21.58
C MET A 180 2.89 34.28 22.14
N PRO A 181 3.69 33.33 21.59
CA PRO A 181 5.08 33.23 21.99
C PRO A 181 5.89 34.48 21.64
N ILE A 182 6.87 34.77 22.45
CA ILE A 182 7.83 35.85 22.21
C ILE A 182 9.03 35.28 21.43
N CYS A 183 9.48 35.99 20.41
CA CYS A 183 10.63 35.59 19.62
C CYS A 183 11.90 35.78 20.46
N PRO A 184 12.74 34.73 20.65
CA PRO A 184 13.96 34.85 21.45
C PRO A 184 15.07 35.66 20.77
N LEU A 185 14.89 36.07 19.51
CA LEU A 185 15.92 36.83 18.75
C LEU A 185 15.67 38.34 18.78
N CYS A 186 14.42 38.79 18.96
CA CYS A 186 14.05 40.19 18.88
C CYS A 186 13.05 40.63 19.94
N ASP A 187 12.67 39.75 20.85
CA ASP A 187 11.70 39.96 21.92
C ASP A 187 10.30 40.44 21.47
N ALA A 188 10.00 40.33 20.17
CA ALA A 188 8.70 40.68 19.64
C ALA A 188 7.72 39.53 19.77
N SER A 189 6.43 39.84 19.96
CA SER A 189 5.35 38.85 19.90
C SER A 189 5.25 38.27 18.48
N MET A 190 5.22 36.95 18.37
CA MET A 190 5.09 36.25 17.09
C MET A 190 3.67 36.32 16.55
N THR A 191 3.50 36.19 15.24
CA THR A 191 2.20 36.24 14.57
C THR A 191 1.80 34.86 14.02
N LEU A 192 0.49 34.56 14.03
CA LEU A 192 -0.02 33.34 13.40
C LEU A 192 -0.01 33.50 11.89
N THR A 193 0.57 32.53 11.19
CA THR A 193 0.33 32.41 9.74
C THR A 193 -0.93 31.60 9.50
N ALA A 194 -1.81 32.12 8.62
CA ALA A 194 -2.96 31.38 8.14
C ALA A 194 -2.45 30.04 7.55
N GLY A 195 -2.91 28.93 8.12
CA GLY A 195 -2.57 27.61 7.60
C GLY A 195 -3.13 27.44 6.19
N VAL A 196 -2.27 27.11 5.24
CA VAL A 196 -2.68 26.62 3.93
C VAL A 196 -3.17 25.18 4.05
#